data_4fd82945ad6521d72576d9bff188d4ad
#
_entry.id   4fd82945ad6521d72576d9bff188d4ad
#
_cell.length_a   1.000
_cell.length_b   1.000
_cell.length_c   1.000
_cell.angle_alpha   90.00
_cell.angle_beta   90.00
_cell.angle_gamma   90.00
#
_symmetry.space_group_name_H-M   'P 1'
#
loop_
_entity.id
_entity.type
_entity.pdbx_description
1 polymer ?
#
loop_
_entity_poly.entity_id
_entity_poly.type
_entity_poly.pdbx_seq_one_letter_code
_entity_poly.pdbx_strand_id
1 'polypeptide(L)'
;MRLPPTALPRPGGSTVLDVLIDMTALNTPSRERGIGRYVTGLCRALTARDAWSGDNSERTRSWQLAGLTRHCGSPRSAVDDSLQFAGDPRIEVSSIQYQRHKLERRLFLGTLAQRIGPRLLHLPDPPGTPIDMRQPRIVTCHDLIPLVLAKQYLAPLPGARALQWARDFARYRTARRVIAISEATRRDLIEHVGLPPERVDVVHSGVDHERFSAVGTEGERARLLARLGFEDPFLLCLGASDPRKNLPLLVRAFAQSGIAKQVKLVFAGPISHKQRVRLERTMREGGVEARVQVLGFIQDPLLVALYRQCLAYVFPSSYEGFGLPILEAMACGAPTLTSTLSSLGEVAGDAALTVSSLDQDSLAGGIARIVSDETLRLSLRERGLEHVKAFTWERCAKQTLRCYERALGEVQS
;
A
#
# COMPACT_ATOMS: atom_id res chain seq x y z
N MET A 1 -34.76 -0.96 17.75
CA MET A 1 -33.91 -1.20 18.91
C MET A 1 -33.15 0.10 19.20
N ARG A 2 -33.49 0.82 20.27
CA ARG A 2 -32.88 2.11 20.62
C ARG A 2 -31.49 1.81 21.21
N LEU A 3 -30.45 2.35 20.60
CA LEU A 3 -29.10 2.33 21.18
C LEU A 3 -29.13 3.11 22.49
N PRO A 4 -28.48 2.62 23.58
CA PRO A 4 -28.36 3.40 24.81
C PRO A 4 -27.62 4.70 24.50
N PRO A 5 -27.98 5.82 25.12
CA PRO A 5 -27.29 7.09 24.95
C PRO A 5 -25.96 7.04 25.71
N THR A 6 -24.93 6.48 25.11
CA THR A 6 -23.56 6.79 25.52
C THR A 6 -23.33 8.23 25.16
N ALA A 7 -23.32 9.09 26.15
CA ALA A 7 -23.02 10.51 25.99
C ALA A 7 -21.64 10.63 25.35
N LEU A 8 -21.63 11.01 24.06
CA LEU A 8 -20.40 11.52 23.45
C LEU A 8 -19.90 12.66 24.32
N PRO A 9 -18.67 12.65 24.81
CA PRO A 9 -18.13 13.82 25.51
C PRO A 9 -18.22 14.99 24.54
N ARG A 10 -19.02 15.99 24.90
CA ARG A 10 -18.92 17.29 24.24
C ARG A 10 -17.51 17.77 24.51
N PRO A 11 -16.72 18.17 23.49
CA PRO A 11 -15.42 18.74 23.75
C PRO A 11 -15.64 19.94 24.69
N GLY A 12 -15.13 19.84 25.90
CA GLY A 12 -15.11 20.93 26.84
C GLY A 12 -14.09 21.96 26.37
N GLY A 13 -14.54 22.97 25.69
CA GLY A 13 -13.74 24.01 25.05
C GLY A 13 -14.04 24.05 23.54
N SER A 14 -14.26 25.24 23.01
CA SER A 14 -14.74 25.55 21.65
C SER A 14 -13.75 25.24 20.49
N THR A 15 -12.99 24.16 20.54
CA THR A 15 -12.09 23.80 19.44
C THR A 15 -12.84 22.97 18.42
N VAL A 16 -13.07 23.58 17.26
CA VAL A 16 -13.68 22.89 16.10
C VAL A 16 -12.73 21.81 15.58
N LEU A 17 -13.22 20.58 15.41
CA LEU A 17 -12.45 19.49 14.82
C LEU A 17 -12.12 19.84 13.35
N ASP A 18 -10.84 19.94 13.03
CA ASP A 18 -10.43 20.26 11.67
C ASP A 18 -10.63 19.07 10.72
N VAL A 19 -10.09 17.90 11.05
CA VAL A 19 -10.17 16.72 10.17
C VAL A 19 -10.58 15.47 10.93
N LEU A 20 -11.57 14.77 10.40
CA LEU A 20 -11.91 13.40 10.78
C LEU A 20 -11.35 12.43 9.75
N ILE A 21 -10.50 11.49 10.17
CA ILE A 21 -9.90 10.47 9.31
C ILE A 21 -10.63 9.15 9.49
N ASP A 22 -11.12 8.57 8.40
CA ASP A 22 -11.74 7.25 8.42
C ASP A 22 -10.68 6.15 8.46
N MET A 23 -10.43 5.59 9.63
CA MET A 23 -9.48 4.52 9.89
C MET A 23 -10.13 3.12 9.84
N THR A 24 -11.38 2.98 9.40
CA THR A 24 -12.12 1.72 9.45
C THR A 24 -11.52 0.61 8.58
N ALA A 25 -10.64 0.94 7.62
CA ALA A 25 -9.82 -0.04 6.88
C ALA A 25 -8.99 -0.94 7.82
N LEU A 26 -8.57 -0.43 8.98
CA LEU A 26 -7.80 -1.18 9.99
C LEU A 26 -8.61 -2.28 10.68
N ASN A 27 -9.93 -2.21 10.61
CA ASN A 27 -10.84 -3.22 11.14
C ASN A 27 -11.21 -4.31 10.11
N THR A 28 -10.51 -4.37 8.99
CA THR A 28 -10.76 -5.30 7.88
C THR A 28 -9.51 -6.15 7.61
N PRO A 29 -9.61 -7.22 6.81
CA PRO A 29 -8.43 -7.95 6.32
C PRO A 29 -7.42 -7.08 5.55
N SER A 30 -7.79 -5.85 5.16
CA SER A 30 -6.88 -4.88 4.56
C SER A 30 -5.86 -4.29 5.54
N ARG A 31 -6.02 -4.50 6.85
CA ARG A 31 -5.10 -4.03 7.91
C ARG A 31 -3.65 -4.39 7.65
N GLU A 32 -3.39 -5.63 7.22
CA GLU A 32 -2.04 -6.13 6.95
C GLU A 32 -1.59 -5.92 5.50
N ARG A 33 -2.42 -5.27 4.68
CA ARG A 33 -2.15 -4.98 3.27
C ARG A 33 -1.74 -3.52 3.08
N GLY A 34 -1.44 -3.14 1.82
CA GLY A 34 -0.98 -1.79 1.47
C GLY A 34 -1.83 -0.65 2.02
N ILE A 35 -3.17 -0.76 1.95
CA ILE A 35 -4.10 0.27 2.50
C ILE A 35 -3.97 0.39 4.02
N GLY A 36 -3.93 -0.73 4.74
CA GLY A 36 -3.76 -0.70 6.20
C GLY A 36 -2.40 -0.13 6.61
N ARG A 37 -1.33 -0.48 5.91
CA ARG A 37 0.01 0.11 6.11
C ARG A 37 -0.02 1.61 5.86
N TYR A 38 -0.68 2.07 4.79
CA TYR A 38 -0.86 3.49 4.51
C TYR A 38 -1.59 4.21 5.64
N VAL A 39 -2.76 3.72 6.06
CA VAL A 39 -3.55 4.35 7.13
C VAL A 39 -2.75 4.40 8.44
N THR A 40 -2.12 3.29 8.82
CA THR A 40 -1.31 3.22 10.06
C THR A 40 -0.12 4.17 9.99
N GLY A 41 0.65 4.15 8.91
CA GLY A 41 1.85 4.98 8.76
C GLY A 41 1.51 6.48 8.72
N LEU A 42 0.51 6.86 7.94
CA LEU A 42 0.05 8.24 7.87
C LEU A 42 -0.45 8.75 9.23
N CYS A 43 -1.32 7.98 9.92
CA CYS A 43 -1.87 8.40 11.20
C CYS A 43 -0.79 8.50 12.28
N ARG A 44 0.15 7.55 12.35
CA ARG A 44 1.30 7.64 13.28
C ARG A 44 2.12 8.91 13.03
N ALA A 45 2.45 9.21 11.78
CA ALA A 45 3.21 10.41 11.45
C ALA A 45 2.45 11.69 11.74
N LEU A 46 1.12 11.73 11.52
CA LEU A 46 0.27 12.87 11.87
C LEU A 46 0.19 13.13 13.39
N THR A 47 0.43 12.11 14.23
CA THR A 47 0.39 12.21 15.69
C THR A 47 1.75 12.41 16.34
N ALA A 48 2.84 12.14 15.63
CA ALA A 48 4.20 12.33 16.16
C ALA A 48 4.49 13.80 16.36
N ARG A 49 4.70 14.25 17.63
CA ARG A 49 4.92 15.65 17.98
C ARG A 49 6.15 16.26 17.30
N ASP A 50 7.17 15.45 17.06
CA ASP A 50 8.46 15.91 16.52
C ASP A 50 8.45 16.09 14.98
N ALA A 51 7.41 15.57 14.29
CA ALA A 51 7.27 15.74 12.85
C ALA A 51 7.07 17.20 12.40
N TRP A 52 6.83 18.11 13.35
CA TRP A 52 6.40 19.49 13.11
C TRP A 52 7.46 20.55 13.48
N SER A 53 8.54 20.17 14.16
CA SER A 53 9.51 21.10 14.75
C SER A 53 10.67 21.51 13.83
N GLY A 54 10.66 21.18 12.55
CA GLY A 54 11.82 21.26 11.66
C GLY A 54 11.97 22.50 10.77
N ASP A 55 11.04 23.45 10.75
CA ASP A 55 11.20 24.68 9.97
C ASP A 55 10.54 25.87 10.67
N ASN A 56 11.37 26.74 11.26
CA ASN A 56 10.94 27.94 11.99
C ASN A 56 10.35 29.06 11.11
N SER A 57 10.19 28.85 9.81
CA SER A 57 9.73 29.88 8.86
C SER A 57 8.23 29.80 8.53
N GLU A 58 7.56 28.68 8.77
CA GLU A 58 6.11 28.57 8.59
C GLU A 58 5.44 28.46 9.97
N ARG A 59 4.51 29.37 10.28
CA ARG A 59 3.62 29.30 11.45
C ARG A 59 2.90 27.94 11.41
N THR A 60 3.39 26.97 12.16
CA THR A 60 2.76 25.66 12.28
C THR A 60 1.41 25.80 12.94
N ARG A 61 0.35 25.66 12.13
CA ARG A 61 -1.02 25.59 12.63
C ARG A 61 -1.17 24.37 13.52
N SER A 62 -1.78 24.56 14.68
CA SER A 62 -2.23 23.43 15.52
C SER A 62 -3.46 22.79 14.88
N TRP A 63 -3.32 21.55 14.38
CA TRP A 63 -4.40 20.77 13.80
C TRP A 63 -5.16 19.99 14.86
N GLN A 64 -6.50 20.06 14.83
CA GLN A 64 -7.36 19.19 15.60
C GLN A 64 -7.77 18.00 14.72
N LEU A 65 -7.13 16.85 14.92
CA LEU A 65 -7.35 15.63 14.15
C LEU A 65 -8.02 14.57 15.01
N ALA A 66 -8.95 13.81 14.44
CA ALA A 66 -9.55 12.63 15.06
C ALA A 66 -9.60 11.46 14.09
N GLY A 67 -9.46 10.24 14.61
CA GLY A 67 -9.58 9.00 13.86
C GLY A 67 -10.91 8.29 14.14
N LEU A 68 -11.59 7.83 13.11
CA LEU A 68 -12.77 6.99 13.22
C LEU A 68 -12.35 5.52 13.09
N THR A 69 -12.46 4.77 14.17
CA THR A 69 -12.22 3.32 14.20
C THR A 69 -13.51 2.57 14.51
N ARG A 70 -13.47 1.25 14.32
CA ARG A 70 -14.55 0.34 14.65
C ARG A 70 -14.09 -0.59 15.75
N HIS A 71 -14.80 -0.63 16.86
CA HIS A 71 -14.50 -1.59 17.94
C HIS A 71 -14.97 -2.99 17.56
N CYS A 72 -14.06 -3.93 17.38
CA CYS A 72 -14.37 -5.35 17.40
C CYS A 72 -14.23 -5.82 18.83
N GLY A 73 -15.29 -6.34 19.44
CA GLY A 73 -15.34 -6.84 20.83
C GLY A 73 -14.41 -8.03 21.13
N SER A 74 -13.17 -7.93 20.70
CA SER A 74 -12.06 -8.85 20.94
C SER A 74 -10.98 -8.10 21.71
N PRO A 75 -10.23 -8.75 22.63
CA PRO A 75 -9.32 -8.05 23.52
C PRO A 75 -8.31 -7.21 22.74
N ARG A 76 -8.17 -5.97 23.18
CA ARG A 76 -7.23 -4.91 22.79
C ARG A 76 -6.20 -5.33 21.75
N SER A 77 -6.38 -4.90 20.51
CA SER A 77 -5.35 -5.03 19.51
C SER A 77 -4.28 -3.98 19.77
N ALA A 78 -3.01 -4.32 19.61
CA ALA A 78 -1.85 -3.43 19.82
C ALA A 78 -1.87 -2.12 19.01
N VAL A 79 -2.85 -1.92 18.12
CA VAL A 79 -3.07 -0.68 17.37
C VAL A 79 -3.79 0.36 18.21
N ASP A 80 -4.59 -0.04 19.22
CA ASP A 80 -5.43 0.87 19.99
C ASP A 80 -4.61 1.75 20.95
N ASP A 81 -3.48 1.25 21.45
CA ASP A 81 -2.66 1.99 22.41
C ASP A 81 -1.63 2.92 21.75
N SER A 82 -1.29 2.71 20.49
CA SER A 82 -0.28 3.50 19.77
C SER A 82 -0.84 4.66 18.93
N LEU A 83 -2.14 4.68 18.67
CA LEU A 83 -2.83 5.73 17.90
C LEU A 83 -3.67 6.61 18.83
N GLN A 84 -3.07 7.15 19.86
CA GLN A 84 -3.66 8.23 20.64
C GLN A 84 -3.41 9.56 19.92
N PHE A 85 -4.42 10.08 19.26
CA PHE A 85 -4.39 11.46 18.81
C PHE A 85 -4.47 12.36 20.03
N ALA A 86 -3.58 13.31 20.20
CA ALA A 86 -3.61 14.23 21.33
C ALA A 86 -4.90 15.07 21.27
N GLY A 87 -5.81 14.85 22.24
CA GLY A 87 -7.10 15.55 22.31
C GLY A 87 -8.32 14.74 21.81
N ASP A 88 -8.21 13.45 21.73
CA ASP A 88 -9.08 12.53 20.97
C ASP A 88 -10.27 11.98 21.76
N PRO A 89 -11.53 12.14 21.30
CA PRO A 89 -12.59 11.19 21.61
C PRO A 89 -12.59 10.09 20.51
N ARG A 90 -12.04 8.91 20.79
CA ARG A 90 -12.21 7.71 19.95
C ARG A 90 -13.69 7.39 19.83
N ILE A 91 -14.21 7.40 18.60
CA ILE A 91 -15.58 7.03 18.31
C ILE A 91 -15.60 5.54 18.04
N GLU A 92 -16.12 4.77 18.98
CA GLU A 92 -16.34 3.33 18.86
C GLU A 92 -17.62 3.06 18.06
N VAL A 93 -17.51 2.23 17.02
CA VAL A 93 -18.65 1.71 16.27
C VAL A 93 -18.69 0.19 16.41
N SER A 94 -19.83 -0.38 16.81
CA SER A 94 -20.01 -1.80 17.13
C SER A 94 -19.62 -2.77 16.01
N SER A 95 -19.11 -3.94 16.39
CA SER A 95 -18.52 -4.98 15.53
C SER A 95 -19.55 -5.78 14.74
N ILE A 96 -19.44 -5.81 13.41
CA ILE A 96 -20.17 -6.70 12.51
C ILE A 96 -19.26 -7.06 11.31
N GLN A 97 -19.44 -8.29 10.73
CA GLN A 97 -18.60 -8.86 9.67
C GLN A 97 -18.46 -7.98 8.40
N TYR A 98 -17.34 -8.17 7.67
CA TYR A 98 -16.83 -7.33 6.56
C TYR A 98 -17.87 -6.90 5.50
N GLN A 99 -18.82 -7.74 5.13
CA GLN A 99 -19.83 -7.34 4.12
C GLN A 99 -20.89 -6.39 4.70
N ARG A 100 -21.24 -6.55 5.96
CA ARG A 100 -22.07 -5.59 6.71
C ARG A 100 -21.33 -4.26 6.91
N HIS A 101 -20.00 -4.29 7.03
CA HIS A 101 -19.16 -3.12 7.15
C HIS A 101 -19.35 -2.10 6.01
N LYS A 102 -19.33 -2.54 4.74
CA LYS A 102 -19.57 -1.63 3.61
C LYS A 102 -20.97 -1.00 3.63
N LEU A 103 -21.98 -1.77 4.05
CA LEU A 103 -23.35 -1.27 4.17
C LEU A 103 -23.47 -0.27 5.32
N GLU A 104 -22.87 -0.57 6.46
CA GLU A 104 -22.85 0.32 7.63
C GLU A 104 -22.11 1.62 7.36
N ARG A 105 -20.90 1.58 6.76
CA ARG A 105 -20.20 2.79 6.32
C ARG A 105 -21.11 3.64 5.43
N ARG A 106 -21.81 3.00 4.50
CA ARG A 106 -22.70 3.68 3.58
C ARG A 106 -23.89 4.34 4.29
N LEU A 107 -24.43 3.73 5.33
CA LEU A 107 -25.62 4.22 6.04
C LEU A 107 -25.26 5.20 7.17
N PHE A 108 -24.18 4.98 7.88
CA PHE A 108 -23.90 5.68 9.15
C PHE A 108 -22.76 6.69 9.08
N LEU A 109 -21.79 6.54 8.17
CA LEU A 109 -20.64 7.45 8.12
C LEU A 109 -21.07 8.91 7.87
N GLY A 110 -22.02 9.13 6.96
CA GLY A 110 -22.54 10.46 6.67
C GLY A 110 -23.23 11.10 7.88
N THR A 111 -24.11 10.35 8.55
CA THR A 111 -24.82 10.81 9.75
C THR A 111 -23.84 11.05 10.92
N LEU A 112 -22.85 10.19 11.08
CA LEU A 112 -21.86 10.32 12.12
C LEU A 112 -20.96 11.55 11.89
N ALA A 113 -20.47 11.73 10.67
CA ALA A 113 -19.71 12.91 10.29
C ALA A 113 -20.51 14.20 10.47
N GLN A 114 -21.82 14.19 10.18
CA GLN A 114 -22.70 15.35 10.46
C GLN A 114 -22.81 15.66 11.96
N ARG A 115 -22.91 14.64 12.80
CA ARG A 115 -23.01 14.83 14.28
C ARG A 115 -21.70 15.35 14.89
N ILE A 116 -20.55 14.88 14.39
CA ILE A 116 -19.25 15.30 14.86
C ILE A 116 -18.92 16.72 14.35
N GLY A 117 -19.33 17.06 13.13
CA GLY A 117 -19.14 18.36 12.52
C GLY A 117 -17.69 18.72 12.19
N PRO A 118 -16.86 17.80 11.65
CA PRO A 118 -15.51 18.15 11.23
C PRO A 118 -15.55 19.13 10.06
N ARG A 119 -14.57 20.00 9.97
CA ARG A 119 -14.41 20.90 8.82
C ARG A 119 -14.10 20.12 7.54
N LEU A 120 -13.39 18.99 7.65
CA LEU A 120 -12.97 18.14 6.56
C LEU A 120 -13.03 16.67 6.98
N LEU A 121 -13.46 15.81 6.06
CA LEU A 121 -13.41 14.35 6.22
C LEU A 121 -12.35 13.77 5.28
N HIS A 122 -11.41 13.00 5.80
CA HIS A 122 -10.45 12.24 4.99
C HIS A 122 -10.87 10.77 4.91
N LEU A 123 -11.01 10.27 3.68
CA LEU A 123 -11.37 8.88 3.35
C LEU A 123 -10.17 8.17 2.69
N PRO A 124 -9.27 7.55 3.48
CA PRO A 124 -8.12 6.84 2.93
C PRO A 124 -8.48 5.59 2.13
N ASP A 125 -9.67 5.01 2.35
CA ASP A 125 -10.21 3.85 1.62
C ASP A 125 -11.67 4.14 1.23
N PRO A 126 -11.92 4.76 0.06
CA PRO A 126 -13.25 5.27 -0.29
C PRO A 126 -14.31 4.20 -0.63
N PRO A 127 -13.99 2.95 -1.04
CA PRO A 127 -15.02 1.96 -1.34
C PRO A 127 -16.01 1.74 -0.20
N GLY A 128 -17.30 1.81 -0.51
CA GLY A 128 -18.37 1.64 0.48
C GLY A 128 -18.76 2.90 1.26
N THR A 129 -18.10 4.06 1.07
CA THR A 129 -18.53 5.32 1.69
C THR A 129 -19.73 5.96 0.96
N PRO A 130 -20.57 6.78 1.63
CA PRO A 130 -21.62 7.52 0.97
C PRO A 130 -21.08 8.45 -0.13
N ILE A 131 -21.86 8.65 -1.20
CA ILE A 131 -21.50 9.57 -2.29
C ILE A 131 -22.04 10.98 -1.99
N ASP A 132 -23.19 11.06 -1.34
CA ASP A 132 -23.99 12.25 -1.09
C ASP A 132 -23.74 12.92 0.26
N MET A 133 -22.50 12.85 0.75
CA MET A 133 -22.13 13.47 2.02
C MET A 133 -22.07 15.00 1.90
N ARG A 134 -22.62 15.71 2.89
CA ARG A 134 -22.61 17.17 2.95
C ARG A 134 -21.24 17.74 3.37
N GLN A 135 -20.46 16.98 4.15
CA GLN A 135 -19.16 17.42 4.62
C GLN A 135 -18.16 17.51 3.46
N PRO A 136 -17.35 18.59 3.42
CA PRO A 136 -16.17 18.63 2.56
C PRO A 136 -15.30 17.41 2.82
N ARG A 137 -14.79 16.78 1.75
CA ARG A 137 -13.98 15.57 1.90
C ARG A 137 -12.80 15.52 0.97
N ILE A 138 -11.75 14.88 1.45
CA ILE A 138 -10.60 14.39 0.68
C ILE A 138 -10.69 12.87 0.61
N VAL A 139 -10.28 12.32 -0.51
CA VAL A 139 -10.25 10.88 -0.78
C VAL A 139 -8.85 10.50 -1.22
N THR A 140 -8.26 9.44 -0.64
CA THR A 140 -7.03 8.86 -1.19
C THR A 140 -7.38 7.78 -2.22
N CYS A 141 -6.75 7.87 -3.39
CA CYS A 141 -6.79 6.86 -4.43
C CYS A 141 -5.51 6.02 -4.39
N HIS A 142 -5.65 4.74 -4.05
CA HIS A 142 -4.52 3.80 -4.04
C HIS A 142 -4.23 3.22 -5.42
N ASP A 143 -5.25 2.98 -6.21
CA ASP A 143 -5.13 2.55 -7.60
C ASP A 143 -6.49 2.64 -8.31
N LEU A 144 -6.45 2.50 -9.64
CA LEU A 144 -7.60 2.33 -10.50
C LEU A 144 -7.48 1.05 -11.33
N ILE A 145 -6.79 0.03 -10.80
CA ILE A 145 -6.51 -1.25 -11.47
C ILE A 145 -7.73 -1.82 -12.19
N PRO A 146 -8.92 -1.92 -11.55
CA PRO A 146 -10.07 -2.50 -12.22
C PRO A 146 -10.57 -1.69 -13.42
N LEU A 147 -10.29 -0.40 -13.46
CA LEU A 147 -10.67 0.48 -14.57
C LEU A 147 -9.63 0.42 -15.68
N VAL A 148 -8.35 0.57 -15.32
CA VAL A 148 -7.23 0.56 -16.27
C VAL A 148 -7.09 -0.81 -16.94
N LEU A 149 -7.25 -1.88 -16.18
CA LEU A 149 -7.22 -3.26 -16.67
C LEU A 149 -8.63 -3.84 -16.85
N ALA A 150 -9.56 -3.04 -17.37
CA ALA A 150 -10.99 -3.36 -17.44
C ALA A 150 -11.28 -4.71 -18.10
N LYS A 151 -10.56 -5.08 -19.16
CA LYS A 151 -10.71 -6.40 -19.83
C LYS A 151 -10.45 -7.59 -18.88
N GLN A 152 -9.54 -7.44 -17.93
CA GLN A 152 -9.20 -8.50 -16.97
C GLN A 152 -10.14 -8.53 -15.76
N TYR A 153 -10.62 -7.37 -15.31
CA TYR A 153 -11.33 -7.21 -14.05
C TYR A 153 -12.82 -6.90 -14.21
N LEU A 154 -13.26 -6.24 -15.28
CA LEU A 154 -14.64 -5.81 -15.49
C LEU A 154 -15.39 -6.64 -16.54
N ALA A 155 -14.70 -7.13 -17.58
CA ALA A 155 -15.35 -7.83 -18.69
C ALA A 155 -16.23 -9.04 -18.30
N PRO A 156 -15.93 -9.83 -17.24
CA PRO A 156 -16.76 -10.93 -16.82
C PRO A 156 -17.82 -10.56 -15.77
N LEU A 157 -18.04 -9.26 -15.48
CA LEU A 157 -18.89 -8.88 -14.34
C LEU A 157 -20.35 -8.71 -14.72
N PRO A 158 -21.31 -9.28 -13.93
CA PRO A 158 -22.73 -8.95 -14.02
C PRO A 158 -22.96 -7.44 -13.79
N GLY A 159 -24.01 -6.87 -14.40
CA GLY A 159 -24.32 -5.44 -14.36
C GLY A 159 -24.35 -4.80 -12.97
N ALA A 160 -24.74 -5.56 -11.91
CA ALA A 160 -24.69 -5.09 -10.52
C ALA A 160 -23.28 -4.73 -10.03
N ARG A 161 -22.24 -5.46 -10.48
CA ARG A 161 -20.85 -5.16 -10.13
C ARG A 161 -20.31 -3.97 -10.92
N ALA A 162 -20.67 -3.83 -12.18
CA ALA A 162 -20.33 -2.65 -12.98
C ALA A 162 -20.93 -1.37 -12.37
N LEU A 163 -22.16 -1.43 -11.87
CA LEU A 163 -22.79 -0.31 -11.16
C LEU A 163 -22.08 0.01 -9.84
N GLN A 164 -21.60 -0.99 -9.10
CA GLN A 164 -20.82 -0.77 -7.89
C GLN A 164 -19.51 -0.04 -8.20
N TRP A 165 -18.80 -0.45 -9.25
CA TRP A 165 -17.58 0.22 -9.69
C TRP A 165 -17.83 1.66 -10.13
N ALA A 166 -18.89 1.91 -10.90
CA ALA A 166 -19.28 3.28 -11.29
C ALA A 166 -19.53 4.17 -10.05
N ARG A 167 -20.16 3.62 -9.00
CA ARG A 167 -20.33 4.32 -7.73
C ARG A 167 -19.02 4.55 -6.98
N ASP A 168 -18.10 3.59 -7.01
CA ASP A 168 -16.81 3.75 -6.37
C ASP A 168 -15.98 4.86 -7.05
N PHE A 169 -16.06 4.98 -8.39
CA PHE A 169 -15.44 6.09 -9.11
C PHE A 169 -16.15 7.44 -8.90
N ALA A 170 -17.48 7.46 -8.75
CA ALA A 170 -18.22 8.68 -8.44
C ALA A 170 -17.75 9.34 -7.12
N ARG A 171 -17.20 8.56 -6.18
CA ARG A 171 -16.65 9.10 -4.91
C ARG A 171 -15.47 10.03 -5.13
N TYR A 172 -14.62 9.75 -6.10
CA TYR A 172 -13.52 10.64 -6.47
C TYR A 172 -14.03 11.96 -7.06
N ARG A 173 -15.07 11.91 -7.92
CA ARG A 173 -15.66 13.11 -8.55
C ARG A 173 -16.32 14.05 -7.53
N THR A 174 -16.88 13.50 -6.46
CA THR A 174 -17.59 14.27 -5.43
C THR A 174 -16.67 14.73 -4.30
N ALA A 175 -15.41 14.33 -4.26
CA ALA A 175 -14.42 14.82 -3.31
C ALA A 175 -13.97 16.25 -3.66
N ARG A 176 -13.65 17.06 -2.67
CA ARG A 176 -13.10 18.40 -2.87
C ARG A 176 -11.73 18.37 -3.51
N ARG A 177 -10.90 17.44 -3.04
CA ARG A 177 -9.59 17.08 -3.60
C ARG A 177 -9.38 15.57 -3.50
N VAL A 178 -8.51 15.05 -4.33
CA VAL A 178 -8.11 13.63 -4.33
C VAL A 178 -6.60 13.54 -4.14
N ILE A 179 -6.16 12.75 -3.19
CA ILE A 179 -4.77 12.37 -3.03
C ILE A 179 -4.51 11.13 -3.89
N ALA A 180 -3.65 11.24 -4.89
CA ALA A 180 -3.10 10.13 -5.65
C ALA A 180 -1.78 9.70 -5.01
N ILE A 181 -1.57 8.39 -4.81
CA ILE A 181 -0.33 7.92 -4.16
C ILE A 181 0.88 7.84 -5.11
N SER A 182 0.68 8.16 -6.39
CA SER A 182 1.72 8.23 -7.43
C SER A 182 1.29 9.12 -8.59
N GLU A 183 2.24 9.57 -9.42
CA GLU A 183 1.93 10.28 -10.68
C GLU A 183 1.19 9.36 -11.66
N ALA A 184 1.48 8.06 -11.65
CA ALA A 184 0.72 7.09 -12.45
C ALA A 184 -0.76 7.09 -12.03
N THR A 185 -1.06 6.99 -10.73
CA THR A 185 -2.44 7.04 -10.21
C THR A 185 -3.10 8.40 -10.49
N ARG A 186 -2.33 9.50 -10.46
CA ARG A 186 -2.83 10.84 -10.85
C ARG A 186 -3.26 10.87 -12.32
N ARG A 187 -2.43 10.37 -13.23
CA ARG A 187 -2.78 10.27 -14.66
C ARG A 187 -4.04 9.46 -14.87
N ASP A 188 -4.16 8.30 -14.22
CA ASP A 188 -5.34 7.45 -14.34
C ASP A 188 -6.63 8.14 -13.83
N LEU A 189 -6.54 8.92 -12.74
CA LEU A 189 -7.66 9.70 -12.22
C LEU A 189 -8.11 10.77 -13.22
N ILE A 190 -7.18 11.43 -13.89
CA ILE A 190 -7.47 12.45 -14.91
C ILE A 190 -8.06 11.78 -16.16
N GLU A 191 -7.42 10.74 -16.69
CA GLU A 191 -7.80 10.10 -17.95
C GLU A 191 -9.09 9.27 -17.83
N HIS A 192 -9.22 8.48 -16.77
CA HIS A 192 -10.31 7.51 -16.67
C HIS A 192 -11.47 7.96 -15.79
N VAL A 193 -11.22 8.81 -14.79
CA VAL A 193 -12.29 9.35 -13.92
C VAL A 193 -12.73 10.74 -14.39
N GLY A 194 -11.91 11.44 -15.18
CA GLY A 194 -12.20 12.78 -15.69
C GLY A 194 -12.09 13.86 -14.61
N LEU A 195 -11.13 13.71 -13.68
CA LEU A 195 -10.90 14.73 -12.66
C LEU A 195 -10.07 15.88 -13.23
N PRO A 196 -10.38 17.14 -12.87
CA PRO A 196 -9.52 18.27 -13.18
C PRO A 196 -8.14 18.09 -12.50
N PRO A 197 -7.02 18.34 -13.23
CA PRO A 197 -5.67 18.13 -12.70
C PRO A 197 -5.38 18.87 -11.39
N GLU A 198 -5.95 20.08 -11.23
CA GLU A 198 -5.80 20.92 -10.04
C GLU A 198 -6.49 20.36 -8.80
N ARG A 199 -7.38 19.37 -8.94
CA ARG A 199 -8.04 18.68 -7.82
C ARG A 199 -7.32 17.43 -7.36
N VAL A 200 -6.23 17.05 -8.03
CA VAL A 200 -5.48 15.81 -7.73
C VAL A 200 -4.08 16.15 -7.25
N ASP A 201 -3.82 15.89 -5.99
CA ASP A 201 -2.52 16.05 -5.36
C ASP A 201 -1.76 14.72 -5.34
N VAL A 202 -0.48 14.72 -5.68
CA VAL A 202 0.36 13.53 -5.53
C VAL A 202 1.04 13.56 -4.18
N VAL A 203 0.81 12.50 -3.40
CA VAL A 203 1.44 12.29 -2.10
C VAL A 203 1.93 10.85 -2.01
N HIS A 204 3.23 10.67 -2.11
CA HIS A 204 3.85 9.35 -2.02
C HIS A 204 3.70 8.76 -0.63
N SER A 205 3.47 7.45 -0.56
CA SER A 205 3.47 6.71 0.71
C SER A 205 4.89 6.62 1.29
N GLY A 206 4.99 6.50 2.60
CA GLY A 206 6.25 6.23 3.29
C GLY A 206 6.52 4.73 3.45
N VAL A 207 7.74 4.40 3.87
CA VAL A 207 8.16 3.08 4.33
C VAL A 207 8.37 3.12 5.85
N ASP A 208 8.08 2.04 6.51
CA ASP A 208 8.38 1.85 7.93
C ASP A 208 9.86 1.44 8.08
N HIS A 209 10.74 2.44 8.25
CA HIS A 209 12.18 2.25 8.33
C HIS A 209 12.64 1.56 9.63
N GLU A 210 11.81 1.54 10.68
CA GLU A 210 12.08 0.78 11.90
C GLU A 210 11.91 -0.72 11.63
N ARG A 211 10.87 -1.08 10.88
CA ARG A 211 10.57 -2.46 10.50
C ARG A 211 11.44 -2.96 9.36
N PHE A 212 11.52 -2.19 8.27
CA PHE A 212 12.28 -2.53 7.08
C PHE A 212 13.62 -1.80 7.12
N SER A 213 14.67 -2.50 7.52
CA SER A 213 16.02 -1.97 7.59
C SER A 213 17.04 -3.04 7.16
N ALA A 214 18.19 -2.60 6.69
CA ALA A 214 19.27 -3.49 6.26
C ALA A 214 20.03 -4.14 7.43
N VAL A 215 19.74 -3.72 8.67
CA VAL A 215 20.37 -4.25 9.88
C VAL A 215 19.63 -5.51 10.30
N GLY A 216 20.31 -6.66 10.22
CA GLY A 216 19.81 -7.96 10.65
C GLY A 216 20.00 -8.21 12.14
N THR A 217 19.33 -9.24 12.65
CA THR A 217 19.52 -9.73 14.01
C THR A 217 20.42 -10.97 14.02
N GLU A 218 21.12 -11.21 15.13
CA GLU A 218 21.94 -12.40 15.30
C GLU A 218 21.14 -13.68 15.07
N GLY A 219 21.68 -14.62 14.32
CA GLY A 219 21.05 -15.89 13.97
C GLY A 219 19.85 -15.77 12.99
N GLU A 220 19.54 -14.58 12.46
CA GLU A 220 18.43 -14.40 11.50
C GLU A 220 18.60 -15.28 10.26
N ARG A 221 19.82 -15.28 9.69
CA ARG A 221 20.13 -16.11 8.53
C ARG A 221 19.93 -17.60 8.80
N ALA A 222 20.43 -18.10 9.93
CA ALA A 222 20.30 -19.52 10.29
C ALA A 222 18.83 -19.92 10.44
N ARG A 223 18.03 -19.10 11.11
CA ARG A 223 16.58 -19.33 11.25
C ARG A 223 15.86 -19.31 9.90
N LEU A 224 16.25 -18.39 9.01
CA LEU A 224 15.67 -18.32 7.66
C LEU A 224 16.01 -19.56 6.85
N LEU A 225 17.30 -19.99 6.81
CA LEU A 225 17.73 -21.16 6.05
C LEU A 225 17.07 -22.44 6.57
N ALA A 226 16.95 -22.60 7.89
CA ALA A 226 16.19 -23.71 8.48
C ALA A 226 14.71 -23.72 8.02
N ARG A 227 14.09 -22.55 7.88
CA ARG A 227 12.72 -22.41 7.40
C ARG A 227 12.58 -22.67 5.90
N LEU A 228 13.57 -22.30 5.10
CA LEU A 228 13.59 -22.52 3.65
C LEU A 228 13.92 -23.98 3.28
N GLY A 229 14.72 -24.66 4.11
CA GLY A 229 15.18 -26.04 3.87
C GLY A 229 16.24 -26.14 2.77
N PHE A 230 16.93 -25.03 2.44
CA PHE A 230 18.04 -24.99 1.51
C PHE A 230 18.98 -23.82 1.82
N GLU A 231 20.20 -23.88 1.31
CA GLU A 231 21.25 -22.85 1.50
C GLU A 231 21.61 -22.11 0.21
N ASP A 232 21.06 -22.54 -0.92
CA ASP A 232 21.30 -21.89 -2.22
C ASP A 232 20.97 -20.39 -2.16
N PRO A 233 21.70 -19.53 -2.89
CA PRO A 233 21.28 -18.18 -3.16
C PRO A 233 19.88 -18.17 -3.81
N PHE A 234 19.07 -17.14 -3.50
CA PHE A 234 17.72 -17.11 -4.05
C PHE A 234 17.28 -15.72 -4.52
N LEU A 235 16.45 -15.72 -5.54
CA LEU A 235 15.64 -14.58 -5.96
C LEU A 235 14.32 -14.59 -5.19
N LEU A 236 13.89 -13.46 -4.68
CA LEU A 236 12.61 -13.32 -3.98
C LEU A 236 11.59 -12.59 -4.86
N CYS A 237 10.37 -13.12 -4.92
CA CYS A 237 9.22 -12.42 -5.50
C CYS A 237 8.04 -12.49 -4.55
N LEU A 238 7.36 -11.37 -4.32
CA LEU A 238 6.08 -11.41 -3.60
C LEU A 238 4.99 -11.93 -4.52
N GLY A 239 4.53 -13.14 -4.21
CA GLY A 239 3.44 -13.81 -4.90
C GLY A 239 2.09 -13.28 -4.43
N ALA A 240 1.17 -13.13 -5.39
CA ALA A 240 -0.24 -12.89 -5.13
C ALA A 240 -1.09 -13.54 -6.21
N SER A 241 -2.36 -13.80 -5.86
CA SER A 241 -3.32 -14.38 -6.82
C SER A 241 -3.76 -13.42 -7.92
N ASP A 242 -3.08 -12.31 -8.07
CA ASP A 242 -3.40 -11.27 -9.05
C ASP A 242 -2.61 -11.49 -10.36
N PRO A 243 -3.28 -11.59 -11.52
CA PRO A 243 -2.61 -11.84 -12.82
C PRO A 243 -1.54 -10.80 -13.16
N ARG A 244 -1.72 -9.54 -12.74
CA ARG A 244 -0.77 -8.44 -13.02
C ARG A 244 0.62 -8.66 -12.41
N LYS A 245 0.74 -9.52 -11.40
CA LYS A 245 2.03 -9.88 -10.79
C LYS A 245 2.91 -10.75 -11.69
N ASN A 246 2.39 -11.27 -12.80
CA ASN A 246 3.12 -11.98 -13.85
C ASN A 246 3.94 -13.20 -13.38
N LEU A 247 3.49 -13.93 -12.32
CA LEU A 247 4.25 -15.05 -11.77
C LEU A 247 4.59 -16.12 -12.81
N PRO A 248 3.67 -16.55 -13.73
CA PRO A 248 4.02 -17.49 -14.77
C PRO A 248 5.06 -16.97 -15.77
N LEU A 249 5.03 -15.67 -16.10
CA LEU A 249 6.04 -15.04 -16.94
C LEU A 249 7.40 -15.06 -16.25
N LEU A 250 7.44 -14.75 -14.96
CA LEU A 250 8.68 -14.80 -14.16
C LEU A 250 9.29 -16.20 -14.15
N VAL A 251 8.47 -17.27 -13.99
CA VAL A 251 8.96 -18.64 -14.02
C VAL A 251 9.54 -18.99 -15.39
N ARG A 252 8.87 -18.63 -16.50
CA ARG A 252 9.41 -18.87 -17.86
C ARG A 252 10.71 -18.11 -18.10
N ALA A 253 10.76 -16.83 -17.71
CA ALA A 253 11.96 -16.02 -17.84
C ALA A 253 13.11 -16.57 -16.96
N PHE A 254 12.82 -17.05 -15.77
CA PHE A 254 13.77 -17.71 -14.88
C PHE A 254 14.34 -19.00 -15.52
N ALA A 255 13.49 -19.86 -16.09
CA ALA A 255 13.91 -21.06 -16.80
C ALA A 255 14.82 -20.71 -18.01
N GLN A 256 14.43 -19.69 -18.77
CA GLN A 256 15.15 -19.26 -19.98
C GLN A 256 16.48 -18.55 -19.66
N SER A 257 16.62 -17.93 -18.49
CA SER A 257 17.79 -17.11 -18.13
C SER A 257 19.12 -17.89 -18.05
N GLY A 258 19.09 -19.21 -18.04
CA GLY A 258 20.27 -20.07 -17.93
C GLY A 258 20.88 -20.17 -16.53
N ILE A 259 20.42 -19.36 -15.56
CA ILE A 259 20.98 -19.30 -14.20
C ILE A 259 20.21 -20.17 -13.19
N ALA A 260 19.16 -20.87 -13.59
CA ALA A 260 18.31 -21.63 -12.68
C ALA A 260 19.07 -22.75 -11.91
N LYS A 261 20.24 -23.20 -12.40
CA LYS A 261 21.10 -24.14 -11.68
C LYS A 261 21.86 -23.49 -10.51
N GLN A 262 22.08 -22.17 -10.55
CA GLN A 262 22.90 -21.44 -9.60
C GLN A 262 22.08 -20.85 -8.44
N VAL A 263 20.82 -20.53 -8.65
CA VAL A 263 19.96 -19.87 -7.67
C VAL A 263 18.59 -20.53 -7.60
N LYS A 264 17.85 -20.29 -6.52
CA LYS A 264 16.42 -20.64 -6.41
C LYS A 264 15.54 -19.42 -6.64
N LEU A 265 14.29 -19.65 -7.03
CA LEU A 265 13.24 -18.64 -7.09
C LEU A 265 12.23 -18.92 -5.97
N VAL A 266 12.08 -17.97 -5.07
CA VAL A 266 11.19 -18.06 -3.89
C VAL A 266 10.01 -17.12 -4.07
N PHE A 267 8.80 -17.65 -4.05
CA PHE A 267 7.56 -16.90 -3.99
C PHE A 267 7.06 -16.82 -2.55
N ALA A 268 6.89 -15.62 -2.02
CA ALA A 268 6.29 -15.37 -0.73
C ALA A 268 4.95 -14.62 -0.89
N GLY A 269 3.92 -15.04 -0.15
CA GLY A 269 2.58 -14.46 -0.20
C GLY A 269 1.50 -15.45 -0.64
N PRO A 270 0.21 -15.11 -0.45
CA PRO A 270 -0.91 -16.01 -0.74
C PRO A 270 -1.10 -16.20 -2.25
N ILE A 271 -1.08 -17.44 -2.69
CA ILE A 271 -1.40 -17.85 -4.07
C ILE A 271 -2.63 -18.76 -4.03
N SER A 272 -3.67 -18.45 -4.81
CA SER A 272 -4.88 -19.26 -4.91
C SER A 272 -4.59 -20.63 -5.51
N HIS A 273 -5.43 -21.63 -5.20
CA HIS A 273 -5.28 -22.98 -5.75
C HIS A 273 -5.21 -22.97 -7.29
N LYS A 274 -6.11 -22.25 -7.95
CA LYS A 274 -6.13 -22.13 -9.42
C LYS A 274 -4.82 -21.58 -9.98
N GLN A 275 -4.25 -20.57 -9.34
CA GLN A 275 -2.97 -20.02 -9.79
C GLN A 275 -1.79 -20.92 -9.45
N ARG A 276 -1.85 -21.63 -8.32
CA ARG A 276 -0.83 -22.58 -7.93
C ARG A 276 -0.71 -23.70 -8.98
N VAL A 277 -1.83 -24.29 -9.39
CA VAL A 277 -1.86 -25.31 -10.46
C VAL A 277 -1.26 -24.76 -11.76
N ARG A 278 -1.60 -23.53 -12.15
CA ARG A 278 -1.02 -22.89 -13.35
C ARG A 278 0.49 -22.69 -13.21
N LEU A 279 0.93 -22.25 -12.04
CA LEU A 279 2.34 -22.00 -11.76
C LEU A 279 3.15 -23.30 -11.79
N GLU A 280 2.66 -24.36 -11.13
CA GLU A 280 3.27 -25.70 -11.13
C GLU A 280 3.37 -26.29 -12.54
N ARG A 281 2.34 -26.08 -13.38
CA ARG A 281 2.42 -26.43 -14.79
C ARG A 281 3.54 -25.68 -15.50
N THR A 282 3.64 -24.37 -15.30
CA THR A 282 4.71 -23.55 -15.92
C THR A 282 6.10 -23.97 -15.44
N MET A 283 6.25 -24.35 -14.16
CA MET A 283 7.51 -24.88 -13.62
C MET A 283 7.92 -26.18 -14.32
N ARG A 284 6.97 -27.13 -14.53
CA ARG A 284 7.23 -28.39 -15.26
C ARG A 284 7.62 -28.14 -16.70
N GLU A 285 6.88 -27.30 -17.41
CA GLU A 285 7.17 -26.92 -18.79
C GLU A 285 8.57 -26.29 -18.94
N GLY A 286 9.04 -25.57 -17.92
CA GLY A 286 10.38 -24.96 -17.86
C GLY A 286 11.47 -25.88 -17.27
N GLY A 287 11.13 -27.04 -16.73
CA GLY A 287 12.09 -27.95 -16.07
C GLY A 287 12.74 -27.35 -14.81
N VAL A 288 12.03 -26.48 -14.08
CA VAL A 288 12.58 -25.72 -12.93
C VAL A 288 11.86 -26.01 -11.60
N GLU A 289 11.07 -27.09 -11.51
CA GLU A 289 10.29 -27.42 -10.31
C GLU A 289 11.16 -27.50 -9.05
N ALA A 290 12.31 -28.17 -9.13
CA ALA A 290 13.24 -28.32 -8.01
C ALA A 290 13.92 -27.01 -7.60
N ARG A 291 13.80 -25.97 -8.44
CA ARG A 291 14.46 -24.65 -8.24
C ARG A 291 13.49 -23.55 -7.84
N VAL A 292 12.18 -23.83 -7.77
CA VAL A 292 11.14 -22.86 -7.41
C VAL A 292 10.43 -23.29 -6.13
N GLN A 293 10.35 -22.41 -5.15
CA GLN A 293 9.66 -22.65 -3.89
C GLN A 293 8.53 -21.64 -3.67
N VAL A 294 7.38 -22.12 -3.21
CA VAL A 294 6.21 -21.29 -2.86
C VAL A 294 5.94 -21.41 -1.37
N LEU A 295 6.20 -20.34 -0.62
CA LEU A 295 6.07 -20.32 0.83
C LEU A 295 4.63 -20.08 1.32
N GLY A 296 3.73 -19.55 0.47
CA GLY A 296 2.41 -19.11 0.89
C GLY A 296 2.43 -17.82 1.72
N PHE A 297 1.41 -17.62 2.55
CA PHE A 297 1.36 -16.46 3.45
C PHE A 297 2.51 -16.50 4.46
N ILE A 298 3.17 -15.36 4.62
CA ILE A 298 4.26 -15.19 5.59
C ILE A 298 4.01 -13.95 6.44
N GLN A 299 4.50 -13.98 7.67
CA GLN A 299 4.46 -12.83 8.58
C GLN A 299 5.62 -11.86 8.32
N ASP A 300 5.45 -10.60 8.72
CA ASP A 300 6.43 -9.54 8.46
C ASP A 300 7.87 -9.86 8.93
N PRO A 301 8.14 -10.47 10.10
CA PRO A 301 9.53 -10.78 10.48
C PRO A 301 10.24 -11.72 9.49
N LEU A 302 9.51 -12.71 8.95
CA LEU A 302 10.04 -13.60 7.92
C LEU A 302 10.22 -12.88 6.59
N LEU A 303 9.30 -11.98 6.24
CA LEU A 303 9.41 -11.15 5.02
C LEU A 303 10.66 -10.26 5.07
N VAL A 304 10.92 -9.62 6.19
CA VAL A 304 12.10 -8.77 6.39
C VAL A 304 13.39 -9.59 6.23
N ALA A 305 13.44 -10.78 6.86
CA ALA A 305 14.58 -11.68 6.72
C ALA A 305 14.79 -12.15 5.27
N LEU A 306 13.71 -12.45 4.54
CA LEU A 306 13.76 -12.80 3.11
C LEU A 306 14.34 -11.65 2.28
N TYR A 307 13.89 -10.41 2.48
CA TYR A 307 14.43 -9.24 1.79
C TYR A 307 15.93 -9.05 2.07
N ARG A 308 16.36 -9.17 3.31
CA ARG A 308 17.78 -9.00 3.71
C ARG A 308 18.70 -10.06 3.12
N GLN A 309 18.21 -11.28 2.96
CA GLN A 309 19.01 -12.46 2.60
C GLN A 309 18.87 -12.87 1.13
N CYS A 310 17.90 -12.33 0.39
CA CYS A 310 17.79 -12.64 -1.04
C CYS A 310 18.96 -12.04 -1.83
N LEU A 311 19.36 -12.76 -2.88
CA LEU A 311 20.36 -12.26 -3.83
C LEU A 311 19.84 -11.02 -4.56
N ALA A 312 18.54 -11.07 -4.94
CA ALA A 312 17.79 -9.92 -5.47
C ALA A 312 16.29 -10.11 -5.26
N TYR A 313 15.59 -8.98 -5.14
CA TYR A 313 14.14 -8.93 -5.18
C TYR A 313 13.66 -8.68 -6.60
N VAL A 314 12.75 -9.52 -7.11
CA VAL A 314 12.23 -9.44 -8.48
C VAL A 314 10.74 -9.16 -8.46
N PHE A 315 10.32 -8.05 -9.06
CA PHE A 315 8.94 -7.61 -9.03
C PHE A 315 8.42 -7.18 -10.41
N PRO A 316 8.11 -8.16 -11.31
CA PRO A 316 7.75 -7.92 -12.71
C PRO A 316 6.26 -7.60 -12.87
N SER A 317 5.69 -6.79 -12.01
CA SER A 317 4.28 -6.43 -12.09
C SER A 317 4.00 -5.56 -13.31
N SER A 318 2.88 -5.81 -13.98
CA SER A 318 2.45 -5.01 -15.14
C SER A 318 1.75 -3.71 -14.73
N TYR A 319 1.24 -3.63 -13.53
CA TYR A 319 0.58 -2.45 -13.00
C TYR A 319 0.55 -2.44 -11.47
N GLU A 320 0.90 -1.31 -10.87
CA GLU A 320 0.77 -1.02 -9.43
C GLU A 320 0.28 0.41 -9.21
N GLY A 321 -0.44 0.63 -8.11
CA GLY A 321 -0.78 1.99 -7.70
C GLY A 321 0.40 2.75 -7.12
N PHE A 322 1.35 2.05 -6.46
CA PHE A 322 2.58 2.64 -5.92
C PHE A 322 3.78 1.69 -6.05
N GLY A 323 3.82 0.61 -5.29
CA GLY A 323 4.95 -0.32 -5.29
C GLY A 323 5.68 -0.37 -3.94
N LEU A 324 4.96 -0.25 -2.81
CA LEU A 324 5.55 -0.37 -1.47
C LEU A 324 6.55 -1.53 -1.33
N PRO A 325 6.29 -2.74 -1.89
CA PRO A 325 7.24 -3.84 -1.77
C PRO A 325 8.64 -3.58 -2.35
N ILE A 326 8.74 -2.71 -3.37
CA ILE A 326 10.05 -2.29 -3.91
C ILE A 326 10.82 -1.48 -2.87
N LEU A 327 10.16 -0.51 -2.26
CA LEU A 327 10.77 0.34 -1.24
C LEU A 327 11.09 -0.45 0.04
N GLU A 328 10.23 -1.40 0.43
CA GLU A 328 10.48 -2.32 1.55
C GLU A 328 11.74 -3.18 1.30
N ALA A 329 11.88 -3.71 0.08
CA ALA A 329 13.06 -4.47 -0.34
C ALA A 329 14.33 -3.59 -0.33
N MET A 330 14.26 -2.39 -0.89
CA MET A 330 15.37 -1.41 -0.89
C MET A 330 15.76 -1.01 0.53
N ALA A 331 14.80 -0.77 1.42
CA ALA A 331 15.06 -0.45 2.83
C ALA A 331 15.79 -1.60 3.56
N CYS A 332 15.53 -2.84 3.18
CA CYS A 332 16.25 -4.02 3.66
C CYS A 332 17.57 -4.26 2.92
N GLY A 333 17.96 -3.41 1.97
CA GLY A 333 19.18 -3.53 1.19
C GLY A 333 19.14 -4.62 0.11
N ALA A 334 17.96 -5.06 -0.35
CA ALA A 334 17.85 -6.01 -1.45
C ALA A 334 18.08 -5.31 -2.80
N PRO A 335 19.05 -5.77 -3.64
CA PRO A 335 19.11 -5.35 -5.03
C PRO A 335 17.79 -5.66 -5.73
N THR A 336 17.22 -4.70 -6.44
CA THR A 336 15.86 -4.84 -6.97
C THR A 336 15.85 -4.86 -8.49
N LEU A 337 15.08 -5.79 -9.08
CA LEU A 337 14.71 -5.84 -10.48
C LEU A 337 13.20 -5.67 -10.60
N THR A 338 12.76 -4.68 -11.39
CA THR A 338 11.33 -4.40 -11.57
C THR A 338 11.03 -3.93 -12.99
N SER A 339 9.77 -3.60 -13.27
CA SER A 339 9.37 -3.01 -14.55
C SER A 339 9.35 -1.47 -14.48
N THR A 340 9.29 -0.83 -15.63
CA THR A 340 9.05 0.63 -15.74
C THR A 340 7.57 0.98 -15.82
N LEU A 341 6.66 0.00 -15.75
CA LEU A 341 5.24 0.19 -16.00
C LEU A 341 4.51 0.82 -14.79
N SER A 342 3.49 1.60 -15.08
CA SER A 342 2.67 2.32 -14.10
C SER A 342 3.52 3.17 -13.12
N SER A 343 3.35 2.98 -11.81
CA SER A 343 4.12 3.68 -10.77
C SER A 343 5.50 3.08 -10.50
N LEU A 344 5.82 1.91 -11.04
CA LEU A 344 7.04 1.18 -10.66
C LEU A 344 8.32 1.90 -11.10
N GLY A 345 8.32 2.49 -12.31
CA GLY A 345 9.44 3.30 -12.77
C GLY A 345 9.64 4.57 -11.94
N GLU A 346 8.55 5.24 -11.56
CA GLU A 346 8.54 6.41 -10.68
C GLU A 346 9.10 6.09 -9.28
N VAL A 347 8.61 5.00 -8.69
CA VAL A 347 8.96 4.59 -7.33
C VAL A 347 10.36 3.99 -7.24
N ALA A 348 10.80 3.26 -8.26
CA ALA A 348 12.13 2.66 -8.29
C ALA A 348 13.23 3.67 -8.66
N GLY A 349 12.92 4.68 -9.46
CA GLY A 349 13.92 5.62 -9.98
C GLY A 349 15.07 4.87 -10.69
N ASP A 350 16.28 5.33 -10.46
CA ASP A 350 17.52 4.71 -10.92
C ASP A 350 18.11 3.69 -9.93
N ALA A 351 17.40 3.44 -8.83
CA ALA A 351 17.82 2.55 -7.75
C ALA A 351 17.47 1.06 -7.99
N ALA A 352 16.83 0.74 -9.12
CA ALA A 352 16.54 -0.62 -9.52
C ALA A 352 17.02 -0.92 -10.95
N LEU A 353 17.28 -2.19 -11.23
CA LEU A 353 17.37 -2.67 -12.59
C LEU A 353 15.95 -2.77 -13.16
N THR A 354 15.67 -2.06 -14.27
CA THR A 354 14.33 -2.05 -14.86
C THR A 354 14.31 -2.81 -16.19
N VAL A 355 13.22 -3.57 -16.39
CA VAL A 355 12.94 -4.33 -17.61
C VAL A 355 11.46 -4.22 -17.97
N SER A 356 11.08 -4.56 -19.20
CA SER A 356 9.68 -4.73 -19.56
C SER A 356 9.11 -5.98 -18.88
N SER A 357 8.04 -5.83 -18.09
CA SER A 357 7.37 -6.96 -17.43
C SER A 357 6.53 -7.83 -18.38
N LEU A 358 6.29 -7.37 -19.61
CA LEU A 358 5.51 -8.06 -20.62
C LEU A 358 6.39 -8.79 -21.65
N ASP A 359 7.70 -8.58 -21.61
CA ASP A 359 8.70 -9.19 -22.48
C ASP A 359 9.52 -10.23 -21.73
N GLN A 360 9.36 -11.50 -22.10
CA GLN A 360 10.03 -12.64 -21.45
C GLN A 360 11.55 -12.58 -21.63
N ASP A 361 12.04 -12.21 -22.81
CA ASP A 361 13.47 -12.16 -23.11
C ASP A 361 14.17 -11.07 -22.32
N SER A 362 13.55 -9.89 -22.25
CA SER A 362 14.02 -8.77 -21.44
C SER A 362 14.08 -9.14 -19.93
N LEU A 363 13.06 -9.81 -19.42
CA LEU A 363 13.03 -10.26 -18.04
C LEU A 363 14.08 -11.36 -17.78
N ALA A 364 14.27 -12.31 -18.70
CA ALA A 364 15.30 -13.35 -18.60
C ALA A 364 16.70 -12.75 -18.61
N GLY A 365 16.97 -11.80 -19.51
CA GLY A 365 18.22 -11.06 -19.55
C GLY A 365 18.47 -10.25 -18.26
N GLY A 366 17.45 -9.58 -17.72
CA GLY A 366 17.53 -8.87 -16.46
C GLY A 366 17.84 -9.80 -15.27
N ILE A 367 17.21 -10.99 -15.22
CA ILE A 367 17.46 -12.02 -14.22
C ILE A 367 18.90 -12.55 -14.34
N ALA A 368 19.34 -12.89 -15.55
CA ALA A 368 20.71 -13.35 -15.77
C ALA A 368 21.73 -12.31 -15.30
N ARG A 369 21.53 -11.03 -15.68
CA ARG A 369 22.41 -9.92 -15.33
C ARG A 369 22.49 -9.69 -13.82
N ILE A 370 21.33 -9.60 -13.13
CA ILE A 370 21.34 -9.31 -11.69
C ILE A 370 21.93 -10.47 -10.86
N VAL A 371 21.89 -11.70 -11.38
CA VAL A 371 22.50 -12.87 -10.73
C VAL A 371 24.00 -12.93 -10.96
N SER A 372 24.48 -12.69 -12.19
CA SER A 372 25.90 -12.84 -12.56
C SER A 372 26.77 -11.63 -12.21
N ASP A 373 26.20 -10.43 -12.13
CA ASP A 373 26.93 -9.18 -11.93
C ASP A 373 26.85 -8.71 -10.46
N GLU A 374 27.88 -9.06 -9.68
CA GLU A 374 27.99 -8.66 -8.27
C GLU A 374 28.17 -7.15 -8.12
N THR A 375 28.95 -6.52 -8.99
CA THR A 375 29.18 -5.07 -8.96
C THR A 375 27.87 -4.31 -9.15
N LEU A 376 27.03 -4.77 -10.08
CA LEU A 376 25.69 -4.22 -10.25
C LEU A 376 24.84 -4.39 -8.99
N ARG A 377 24.86 -5.57 -8.36
CA ARG A 377 24.08 -5.78 -7.13
C ARG A 377 24.53 -4.84 -5.99
N LEU A 378 25.82 -4.67 -5.79
CA LEU A 378 26.36 -3.74 -4.79
C LEU A 378 25.92 -2.31 -5.07
N SER A 379 26.05 -1.86 -6.32
CA SER A 379 25.60 -0.53 -6.73
C SER A 379 24.08 -0.33 -6.55
N LEU A 380 23.25 -1.32 -6.91
CA LEU A 380 21.81 -1.27 -6.71
C LEU A 380 21.44 -1.24 -5.22
N ARG A 381 22.16 -1.98 -4.38
CA ARG A 381 21.99 -1.95 -2.92
C ARG A 381 22.25 -0.56 -2.35
N GLU A 382 23.38 0.05 -2.68
CA GLU A 382 23.76 1.38 -2.20
C GLU A 382 22.75 2.45 -2.65
N ARG A 383 22.43 2.47 -3.94
CA ARG A 383 21.43 3.40 -4.48
C ARG A 383 20.05 3.18 -3.89
N GLY A 384 19.64 1.92 -3.66
CA GLY A 384 18.35 1.58 -3.04
C GLY A 384 18.25 2.11 -1.61
N LEU A 385 19.29 1.90 -0.80
CA LEU A 385 19.35 2.39 0.58
C LEU A 385 19.33 3.93 0.66
N GLU A 386 19.96 4.62 -0.29
CA GLU A 386 19.90 6.09 -0.35
C GLU A 386 18.53 6.58 -0.82
N HIS A 387 18.03 5.98 -1.89
CA HIS A 387 16.76 6.36 -2.52
C HIS A 387 15.58 6.26 -1.56
N VAL A 388 15.50 5.19 -0.78
CA VAL A 388 14.37 4.93 0.12
C VAL A 388 14.27 5.96 1.25
N LYS A 389 15.34 6.68 1.59
CA LYS A 389 15.32 7.75 2.60
C LYS A 389 14.36 8.89 2.26
N ALA A 390 14.06 9.09 0.97
CA ALA A 390 13.10 10.09 0.52
C ALA A 390 11.63 9.68 0.77
N PHE A 391 11.37 8.41 1.08
CA PHE A 391 10.02 7.88 1.26
C PHE A 391 9.72 7.65 2.74
N THR A 392 9.40 8.73 3.45
CA THR A 392 9.08 8.67 4.88
C THR A 392 7.60 8.99 5.14
N TRP A 393 7.06 8.45 6.24
CA TRP A 393 5.69 8.76 6.64
C TRP A 393 5.53 10.21 7.08
N GLU A 394 6.59 10.84 7.62
CA GLU A 394 6.63 12.26 7.99
C GLU A 394 6.45 13.15 6.76
N ARG A 395 7.15 12.83 5.66
CA ARG A 395 6.98 13.54 4.38
C ARG A 395 5.57 13.35 3.85
N CYS A 396 5.04 12.13 3.87
CA CYS A 396 3.66 11.83 3.49
C CYS A 396 2.66 12.65 4.32
N ALA A 397 2.83 12.70 5.64
CA ALA A 397 1.99 13.47 6.54
C ALA A 397 2.04 14.97 6.26
N LYS A 398 3.24 15.55 6.10
CA LYS A 398 3.41 16.98 5.74
C LYS A 398 2.70 17.32 4.43
N GLN A 399 2.87 16.52 3.40
CA GLN A 399 2.19 16.73 2.12
C GLN A 399 0.66 16.56 2.24
N THR A 400 0.21 15.59 3.03
CA THR A 400 -1.23 15.39 3.29
C THR A 400 -1.86 16.59 3.97
N LEU A 401 -1.17 17.23 4.94
CA LEU A 401 -1.69 18.43 5.59
C LEU A 401 -1.80 19.62 4.62
N ARG A 402 -0.84 19.80 3.71
CA ARG A 402 -0.96 20.79 2.64
C ARG A 402 -2.19 20.54 1.76
N CYS A 403 -2.53 19.26 1.52
CA CYS A 403 -3.78 18.92 0.82
C CYS A 403 -5.01 19.31 1.65
N TYR A 404 -4.97 19.17 2.97
CA TYR A 404 -6.06 19.63 3.85
C TYR A 404 -6.24 21.14 3.79
N GLU A 405 -5.15 21.91 3.85
CA GLU A 405 -5.16 23.37 3.73
C GLU A 405 -5.81 23.82 2.42
N ARG A 406 -5.36 23.23 1.30
CA ARG A 406 -5.96 23.50 -0.01
C ARG A 406 -7.44 23.11 -0.07
N ALA A 407 -7.83 22.00 0.54
CA ALA A 407 -9.23 21.58 0.58
C ALA A 407 -10.10 22.49 1.46
N LEU A 408 -9.54 23.11 2.48
CA LEU A 408 -10.23 24.09 3.31
C LEU A 408 -10.24 25.50 2.70
N GLY A 409 -9.49 25.74 1.62
CA GLY A 409 -9.38 27.04 0.95
C GLY A 409 -8.46 28.03 1.73
N GLU A 410 -7.53 27.52 2.53
CA GLU A 410 -6.62 28.30 3.37
C GLU A 410 -5.31 28.66 2.66
N VAL A 411 -4.99 27.96 1.56
CA VAL A 411 -3.85 28.27 0.67
C VAL A 411 -4.37 28.29 -0.77
N GLN A 412 -3.98 29.32 -1.54
CA GLN A 412 -4.23 29.37 -2.98
C GLN A 412 -3.45 28.25 -3.67
N SER A 413 -4.09 27.60 -4.64
CA SER A 413 -3.54 26.49 -5.42
C SER A 413 -2.31 26.87 -6.23
#